data_83c977143a86b5761ccca2c35c7b4fd5
#
_entry.id   83c977143a86b5761ccca2c35c7b4fd5
#
_cell.length_a   1.000
_cell.length_b   1.000
_cell.length_c   1.000
_cell.angle_alpha   90.00
_cell.angle_beta   90.00
_cell.angle_gamma   90.00
#
_symmetry.space_group_name_H-M   'P 1'
#
loop_
_entity.id
_entity.type
_entity.pdbx_description
1 polymer ?
#
loop_
_entity_poly.entity_id
_entity_poly.type
_entity_poly.pdbx_seq_one_letter_code
_entity_poly.pdbx_strand_id
1 'polypeptide(L)'
;MSFEGEVPTEFASGDGYVVATWRNALLMMWTGAITSTGLDATERGGKMLERTYASEQIAISISLPKVPIPDEKVRAHAARLLRERAPFVKLSVTVIEGDGFWLSAGRMIMTGLTTLSGGKHKPIIAKSIDEAVTHAHPHITPRATLAEVTRALRAFRG
;
A
#
# COMPACT_ATOMS: atom_id res chain seq x y z
N MET A 1 16.05 5.12 -22.21
CA MET A 1 16.34 5.19 -20.78
C MET A 1 16.16 3.81 -20.16
N SER A 2 17.19 3.31 -19.48
CA SER A 2 17.10 2.01 -18.80
C SER A 2 16.56 2.23 -17.39
N PHE A 3 15.59 1.41 -17.00
CA PHE A 3 15.09 1.36 -15.62
C PHE A 3 15.73 0.24 -14.80
N GLU A 4 16.76 -0.38 -15.37
CA GLU A 4 17.49 -1.44 -14.70
C GLU A 4 18.18 -0.88 -13.43
N GLY A 5 17.94 -1.54 -12.27
CA GLY A 5 18.46 -1.06 -11.00
C GLY A 5 17.60 0.02 -10.31
N GLU A 6 16.54 0.49 -10.95
CA GLU A 6 15.62 1.45 -10.36
C GLU A 6 14.96 0.87 -9.11
N VAL A 7 15.00 1.64 -8.01
CA VAL A 7 14.38 1.26 -6.73
C VAL A 7 13.40 2.35 -6.30
N PRO A 8 12.47 2.02 -5.39
CA PRO A 8 11.53 3.02 -4.87
C PRO A 8 12.25 4.20 -4.22
N THR A 9 11.65 5.39 -4.38
CA THR A 9 12.14 6.62 -3.77
C THR A 9 11.35 6.87 -2.50
N GLU A 10 12.03 6.99 -1.36
CA GLU A 10 11.36 7.32 -0.11
C GLU A 10 10.74 8.71 -0.21
N PHE A 11 9.46 8.80 0.13
CA PHE A 11 8.72 10.06 0.18
C PHE A 11 8.67 10.61 1.61
N ALA A 12 8.39 9.75 2.58
CA ALA A 12 8.31 10.12 3.99
C ALA A 12 8.52 8.90 4.86
N SER A 13 9.06 9.09 6.05
CA SER A 13 9.18 8.04 7.06
C SER A 13 9.05 8.63 8.44
N GLY A 14 8.72 7.81 9.40
CA GLY A 14 8.58 8.20 10.79
C GLY A 14 8.47 6.97 11.69
N ASP A 15 7.96 7.16 12.89
CA ASP A 15 7.79 6.08 13.84
C ASP A 15 6.72 5.11 13.33
N GLY A 16 7.15 3.91 13.01
CA GLY A 16 6.27 2.82 12.60
C GLY A 16 5.85 2.82 11.13
N TYR A 17 6.37 3.71 10.28
CA TYR A 17 5.96 3.74 8.87
C TYR A 17 7.06 4.23 7.93
N VAL A 18 6.96 3.76 6.69
CA VAL A 18 7.72 4.27 5.54
C VAL A 18 6.76 4.41 4.37
N VAL A 19 6.81 5.54 3.67
CA VAL A 19 6.06 5.78 2.45
C VAL A 19 7.05 6.07 1.32
N ALA A 20 6.88 5.40 0.21
CA ALA A 20 7.74 5.56 -0.96
C ALA A 20 6.90 5.59 -2.24
N THR A 21 7.52 6.02 -3.33
CA THR A 21 6.90 5.98 -4.65
C THR A 21 7.80 5.23 -5.62
N TRP A 22 7.18 4.52 -6.54
CA TRP A 22 7.87 3.86 -7.63
C TRP A 22 6.95 3.81 -8.83
N ARG A 23 7.30 4.56 -9.89
CA ARG A 23 6.41 4.72 -11.04
C ARG A 23 5.02 5.17 -10.58
N ASN A 24 3.94 4.53 -11.01
CA ASN A 24 2.59 4.88 -10.57
C ASN A 24 2.18 4.25 -9.22
N ALA A 25 3.11 3.60 -8.53
CA ALA A 25 2.82 2.93 -7.27
C ALA A 25 3.14 3.81 -6.07
N LEU A 26 2.19 3.92 -5.16
CA LEU A 26 2.39 4.42 -3.81
C LEU A 26 2.62 3.21 -2.92
N LEU A 27 3.76 3.19 -2.24
CA LEU A 27 4.19 2.08 -1.39
C LEU A 27 4.16 2.51 0.07
N MET A 28 3.56 1.72 0.92
CA MET A 28 3.48 1.96 2.36
C MET A 28 3.96 0.72 3.09
N MET A 29 4.78 0.92 4.12
CA MET A 29 5.19 -0.18 4.99
C MET A 29 4.94 0.20 6.44
N TRP A 30 4.24 -0.65 7.15
CA TRP A 30 3.97 -0.49 8.57
C TRP A 30 4.91 -1.42 9.34
N THR A 31 5.81 -0.81 10.09
CA THR A 31 6.81 -1.51 10.92
C THR A 31 6.44 -1.50 12.40
N GLY A 32 5.45 -0.70 12.76
CA GLY A 32 4.91 -0.57 14.11
C GLY A 32 3.44 -0.19 14.01
N ALA A 33 2.89 0.38 15.08
CA ALA A 33 1.48 0.76 15.12
C ALA A 33 1.13 1.70 13.98
N ILE A 34 0.00 1.43 13.34
CA ILE A 34 -0.55 2.33 12.32
C ILE A 34 -1.05 3.59 13.01
N THR A 35 -0.61 4.76 12.53
CA THR A 35 -0.91 6.04 13.14
C THR A 35 -1.54 7.00 12.14
N SER A 36 -2.25 8.01 12.65
CA SER A 36 -2.78 9.09 11.82
C SER A 36 -1.67 9.84 11.11
N THR A 37 -0.51 10.01 11.74
CA THR A 37 0.66 10.65 11.11
C THR A 37 1.13 9.87 9.87
N GLY A 38 1.21 8.54 9.97
CA GLY A 38 1.57 7.68 8.84
C GLY A 38 0.50 7.70 7.75
N LEU A 39 -0.78 7.73 8.12
CA LEU A 39 -1.88 7.84 7.16
C LEU A 39 -1.85 9.19 6.44
N ASP A 40 -1.56 10.28 7.13
CA ASP A 40 -1.42 11.60 6.52
C ASP A 40 -0.25 11.64 5.53
N ALA A 41 0.87 10.99 5.85
CA ALA A 41 2.01 10.87 4.94
C ALA A 41 1.62 10.08 3.69
N THR A 42 0.84 9.02 3.85
CA THR A 42 0.30 8.22 2.75
C THR A 42 -0.57 9.08 1.82
N GLU A 43 -1.46 9.89 2.39
CA GLU A 43 -2.30 10.79 1.62
C GLU A 43 -1.47 11.79 0.81
N ARG A 44 -0.47 12.40 1.42
CA ARG A 44 0.41 13.35 0.72
C ARG A 44 1.16 12.69 -0.44
N GLY A 45 1.65 11.47 -0.24
CA GLY A 45 2.31 10.71 -1.30
C GLY A 45 1.39 10.43 -2.47
N GLY A 46 0.15 10.05 -2.19
CA GLY A 46 -0.87 9.83 -3.21
C GLY A 46 -1.19 11.09 -3.99
N LYS A 47 -1.33 12.22 -3.30
CA LYS A 47 -1.59 13.51 -3.94
C LYS A 47 -0.44 13.94 -4.85
N MET A 48 0.79 13.63 -4.48
CA MET A 48 1.94 13.89 -5.33
C MET A 48 1.86 13.09 -6.63
N LEU A 49 1.47 11.83 -6.57
CA LEU A 49 1.33 10.98 -7.75
C LEU A 49 0.18 11.39 -8.67
N GLU A 50 -0.86 12.06 -8.15
CA GLU A 50 -1.98 12.55 -8.96
C GLU A 50 -1.51 13.43 -10.13
N ARG A 51 -0.46 14.20 -9.91
CA ARG A 51 0.05 15.15 -10.91
C ARG A 51 0.54 14.45 -12.18
N THR A 52 1.08 13.25 -12.03
CA THR A 52 1.65 12.50 -13.16
C THR A 52 0.71 11.40 -13.63
N TYR A 53 0.04 10.70 -12.71
CA TYR A 53 -0.67 9.46 -13.04
C TYR A 53 -2.19 9.55 -12.92
N ALA A 54 -2.72 10.65 -12.38
CA ALA A 54 -4.16 10.87 -12.22
C ALA A 54 -4.85 9.64 -11.59
N SER A 55 -5.77 8.99 -12.32
CA SER A 55 -6.53 7.83 -11.85
C SER A 55 -5.82 6.49 -12.09
N GLU A 56 -4.58 6.50 -12.56
CA GLU A 56 -3.82 5.29 -12.88
C GLU A 56 -2.90 4.84 -11.73
N GLN A 57 -3.10 5.36 -10.52
CA GLN A 57 -2.27 4.99 -9.38
C GLN A 57 -2.60 3.58 -8.89
N ILE A 58 -1.58 2.90 -8.37
CA ILE A 58 -1.78 1.70 -7.55
C ILE A 58 -1.23 1.95 -6.16
N ALA A 59 -1.81 1.29 -5.17
CA ALA A 59 -1.41 1.41 -3.78
C ALA A 59 -1.03 0.02 -3.25
N ILE A 60 0.16 -0.10 -2.70
CA ILE A 60 0.64 -1.35 -2.11
C ILE A 60 1.03 -1.07 -0.67
N SER A 61 0.34 -1.70 0.27
CA SER A 61 0.57 -1.57 1.69
C SER A 61 1.16 -2.87 2.23
N ILE A 62 2.24 -2.79 2.98
CA ILE A 62 2.90 -3.95 3.59
C ILE A 62 2.84 -3.79 5.11
N SER A 63 2.17 -4.73 5.77
CA SER A 63 2.17 -4.81 7.24
C SER A 63 3.11 -5.93 7.67
N LEU A 64 4.16 -5.57 8.41
CA LEU A 64 5.10 -6.54 8.95
C LEU A 64 4.44 -7.39 10.04
N PRO A 65 5.00 -8.57 10.35
CA PRO A 65 4.45 -9.42 11.40
C PRO A 65 4.32 -8.65 12.72
N LYS A 66 3.23 -8.89 13.45
CA LYS A 66 2.97 -8.32 14.78
C LYS A 66 2.67 -6.82 14.81
N VAL A 67 2.38 -6.19 13.66
CA VAL A 67 1.85 -4.82 13.66
C VAL A 67 0.52 -4.86 14.42
N PRO A 68 0.35 -4.01 15.47
CA PRO A 68 -0.87 -4.03 16.28
C PRO A 68 -2.11 -3.68 15.46
N ILE A 69 -3.25 -4.23 15.87
CA ILE A 69 -4.55 -3.85 15.30
C ILE A 69 -4.80 -2.39 15.64
N PRO A 70 -5.07 -1.52 14.65
CA PRO A 70 -5.32 -0.12 14.90
C PRO A 70 -6.61 0.10 15.69
N ASP A 71 -6.63 1.15 16.52
CA ASP A 71 -7.82 1.52 17.27
C ASP A 71 -8.93 2.05 16.37
N GLU A 72 -10.11 2.27 16.94
CA GLU A 72 -11.28 2.73 16.20
C GLU A 72 -11.04 4.07 15.48
N LYS A 73 -10.37 5.01 16.13
CA LYS A 73 -10.10 6.32 15.55
C LYS A 73 -9.20 6.23 14.32
N VAL A 74 -8.15 5.42 14.39
CA VAL A 74 -7.24 5.18 13.28
C VAL A 74 -7.94 4.43 12.15
N ARG A 75 -8.77 3.44 12.48
CA ARG A 75 -9.58 2.72 11.48
C ARG A 75 -10.52 3.66 10.73
N ALA A 76 -11.17 4.59 11.45
CA ALA A 76 -12.04 5.60 10.82
C ALA A 76 -11.26 6.52 9.88
N HIS A 77 -10.05 6.93 10.28
CA HIS A 77 -9.16 7.73 9.44
C HIS A 77 -8.77 6.96 8.18
N ALA A 78 -8.39 5.69 8.33
CA ALA A 78 -8.02 4.83 7.19
C ALA A 78 -9.21 4.63 6.24
N ALA A 79 -10.40 4.42 6.76
CA ALA A 79 -11.61 4.26 5.94
C ALA A 79 -11.92 5.52 5.14
N ARG A 80 -11.80 6.70 5.78
CA ARG A 80 -11.97 7.97 5.09
C ARG A 80 -10.96 8.14 3.97
N LEU A 81 -9.70 7.82 4.24
CA LEU A 81 -8.64 7.91 3.25
C LEU A 81 -8.90 6.99 2.05
N LEU A 82 -9.31 5.75 2.29
CA LEU A 82 -9.69 4.82 1.23
C LEU A 82 -10.81 5.40 0.36
N ARG A 83 -11.84 5.97 0.98
CA ARG A 83 -12.98 6.55 0.27
C ARG A 83 -12.54 7.76 -0.58
N GLU A 84 -11.75 8.64 0.00
CA GLU A 84 -11.31 9.86 -0.68
C GLU A 84 -10.31 9.59 -1.80
N ARG A 85 -9.50 8.52 -1.64
CA ARG A 85 -8.49 8.16 -2.64
C ARG A 85 -9.01 7.22 -3.72
N ALA A 86 -10.18 6.60 -3.55
CA ALA A 86 -10.74 5.63 -4.49
C ALA A 86 -10.78 6.13 -5.96
N PRO A 87 -11.12 7.38 -6.27
CA PRO A 87 -11.14 7.85 -7.67
C PRO A 87 -9.77 7.85 -8.36
N PHE A 88 -8.69 7.85 -7.60
CA PHE A 88 -7.32 7.96 -8.12
C PHE A 88 -6.57 6.64 -8.13
N VAL A 89 -7.09 5.61 -7.46
CA VAL A 89 -6.41 4.34 -7.25
C VAL A 89 -7.16 3.23 -7.97
N LYS A 90 -6.55 2.67 -9.02
CA LYS A 90 -7.17 1.60 -9.80
C LYS A 90 -6.96 0.21 -9.19
N LEU A 91 -5.97 0.06 -8.32
CA LEU A 91 -5.66 -1.21 -7.67
C LEU A 91 -5.06 -0.94 -6.29
N SER A 92 -5.54 -1.63 -5.27
CA SER A 92 -4.92 -1.66 -3.95
C SER A 92 -4.58 -3.10 -3.58
N VAL A 93 -3.35 -3.31 -3.13
CA VAL A 93 -2.88 -4.59 -2.62
C VAL A 93 -2.37 -4.38 -1.20
N THR A 94 -2.82 -5.20 -0.27
CA THR A 94 -2.35 -5.18 1.11
C THR A 94 -1.66 -6.50 1.40
N VAL A 95 -0.36 -6.43 1.67
CA VAL A 95 0.45 -7.58 2.08
C VAL A 95 0.40 -7.65 3.59
N ILE A 96 -0.09 -8.76 4.13
CA ILE A 96 -0.12 -9.02 5.57
C ILE A 96 0.79 -10.20 5.83
N GLU A 97 1.98 -9.91 6.34
CA GLU A 97 2.98 -10.92 6.68
C GLU A 97 2.73 -11.45 8.09
N GLY A 98 2.98 -12.73 8.29
CA GLY A 98 2.81 -13.37 9.59
C GLY A 98 2.15 -14.73 9.47
N ASP A 99 1.78 -15.31 10.61
CA ASP A 99 1.07 -16.59 10.66
C ASP A 99 -0.43 -16.43 10.36
N GLY A 100 -1.15 -17.55 10.36
CA GLY A 100 -2.58 -17.59 10.04
C GLY A 100 -3.43 -16.70 10.93
N PHE A 101 -3.05 -16.52 12.20
CA PHE A 101 -3.77 -15.65 13.12
C PHE A 101 -3.70 -14.19 12.67
N TRP A 102 -2.50 -13.69 12.36
CA TRP A 102 -2.30 -12.32 11.89
C TRP A 102 -2.99 -12.07 10.56
N LEU A 103 -2.93 -13.05 9.66
CA LEU A 103 -3.58 -12.96 8.36
C LEU A 103 -5.10 -12.86 8.52
N SER A 104 -5.70 -13.68 9.39
CA SER A 104 -7.15 -13.66 9.65
C SER A 104 -7.58 -12.35 10.29
N ALA A 105 -6.85 -11.87 11.30
CA ALA A 105 -7.11 -10.60 11.95
C ALA A 105 -7.03 -9.45 10.95
N GLY A 106 -6.00 -9.43 10.11
CA GLY A 106 -5.83 -8.42 9.08
C GLY A 106 -6.96 -8.41 8.06
N ARG A 107 -7.42 -9.58 7.63
CA ARG A 107 -8.58 -9.70 6.73
C ARG A 107 -9.85 -9.14 7.34
N MET A 108 -10.09 -9.40 8.61
CA MET A 108 -11.25 -8.84 9.32
C MET A 108 -11.19 -7.32 9.36
N ILE A 109 -10.03 -6.75 9.67
CA ILE A 109 -9.83 -5.30 9.68
C ILE A 109 -10.07 -4.71 8.29
N MET A 110 -9.51 -5.31 7.24
CA MET A 110 -9.69 -4.82 5.87
C MET A 110 -11.14 -4.90 5.41
N THR A 111 -11.86 -5.96 5.79
CA THR A 111 -13.30 -6.06 5.51
C THR A 111 -14.07 -4.93 6.19
N GLY A 112 -13.76 -4.65 7.47
CA GLY A 112 -14.38 -3.54 8.19
C GLY A 112 -14.09 -2.20 7.55
N LEU A 113 -12.83 -1.95 7.15
CA LEU A 113 -12.45 -0.72 6.47
C LEU A 113 -13.17 -0.55 5.13
N THR A 114 -13.30 -1.61 4.37
CA THR A 114 -14.03 -1.60 3.09
C THR A 114 -15.49 -1.23 3.32
N THR A 115 -16.12 -1.82 4.33
CA THR A 115 -17.51 -1.50 4.70
C THR A 115 -17.64 -0.04 5.12
N LEU A 116 -16.75 0.46 5.99
CA LEU A 116 -16.77 1.84 6.45
C LEU A 116 -16.52 2.85 5.32
N SER A 117 -15.77 2.47 4.29
CA SER A 117 -15.50 3.32 3.13
C SER A 117 -16.64 3.32 2.10
N GLY A 118 -17.71 2.61 2.35
CA GLY A 118 -18.86 2.52 1.45
C GLY A 118 -18.75 1.42 0.41
N GLY A 119 -17.80 0.51 0.57
CA GLY A 119 -17.65 -0.66 -0.31
C GLY A 119 -17.13 -0.36 -1.72
N LYS A 120 -16.72 0.88 -1.99
CA LYS A 120 -16.28 1.31 -3.33
C LYS A 120 -14.89 0.83 -3.69
N HIS A 121 -14.14 0.38 -2.72
CA HIS A 121 -12.75 0.01 -2.89
C HIS A 121 -12.46 -1.25 -2.09
N LYS A 122 -12.07 -2.33 -2.79
CA LYS A 122 -11.78 -3.61 -2.17
C LYS A 122 -10.31 -3.96 -2.34
N PRO A 123 -9.46 -3.72 -1.33
CA PRO A 123 -8.06 -4.12 -1.41
C PRO A 123 -7.92 -5.63 -1.59
N ILE A 124 -6.98 -6.03 -2.42
CA ILE A 124 -6.58 -7.43 -2.56
C ILE A 124 -5.64 -7.75 -1.40
N ILE A 125 -5.92 -8.83 -0.67
CA ILE A 125 -5.07 -9.28 0.42
C ILE A 125 -4.07 -10.29 -0.12
N ALA A 126 -2.78 -9.99 0.03
CA ALA A 126 -1.69 -10.87 -0.37
C ALA A 126 -0.94 -11.37 0.87
N LYS A 127 -0.42 -12.59 0.81
CA LYS A 127 0.33 -13.21 1.92
C LYS A 127 1.82 -12.92 1.83
N SER A 128 2.30 -12.50 0.66
CA SER A 128 3.72 -12.34 0.39
C SER A 128 3.97 -11.25 -0.64
N ILE A 129 5.21 -10.81 -0.71
CA ILE A 129 5.65 -9.90 -1.76
C ILE A 129 5.44 -10.51 -3.15
N ASP A 130 5.75 -11.79 -3.33
CA ASP A 130 5.61 -12.45 -4.63
C ASP A 130 4.14 -12.45 -5.10
N GLU A 131 3.20 -12.69 -4.20
CA GLU A 131 1.78 -12.63 -4.51
C GLU A 131 1.36 -11.20 -4.89
N ALA A 132 1.84 -10.19 -4.14
CA ALA A 132 1.58 -8.79 -4.44
C ALA A 132 2.14 -8.39 -5.81
N VAL A 133 3.33 -8.86 -6.17
CA VAL A 133 3.95 -8.63 -7.48
C VAL A 133 3.05 -9.15 -8.60
N THR A 134 2.51 -10.34 -8.45
CA THR A 134 1.62 -10.94 -9.44
C THR A 134 0.40 -10.06 -9.71
N HIS A 135 -0.20 -9.50 -8.66
CA HIS A 135 -1.34 -8.60 -8.80
C HIS A 135 -0.97 -7.24 -9.38
N ALA A 136 0.16 -6.68 -8.95
CA ALA A 136 0.55 -5.32 -9.31
C ALA A 136 1.16 -5.21 -10.71
N HIS A 137 1.91 -6.22 -11.14
CA HIS A 137 2.68 -6.19 -12.38
C HIS A 137 1.90 -5.69 -13.61
N PRO A 138 0.67 -6.18 -13.90
CA PRO A 138 -0.05 -5.74 -15.09
C PRO A 138 -0.46 -4.26 -15.08
N HIS A 139 -0.40 -3.61 -13.93
CA HIS A 139 -0.91 -2.24 -13.73
C HIS A 139 0.20 -1.21 -13.53
N ILE A 140 1.47 -1.60 -13.61
CA ILE A 140 2.59 -0.68 -13.46
C ILE A 140 2.75 0.18 -14.72
N THR A 141 2.89 1.48 -14.53
CA THR A 141 3.10 2.46 -15.59
C THR A 141 4.27 3.38 -15.20
N PRO A 142 5.29 3.60 -16.02
CA PRO A 142 5.58 2.89 -17.27
C PRO A 142 5.73 1.38 -17.07
N ARG A 143 5.43 0.62 -18.13
CA ARG A 143 5.44 -0.84 -18.08
C ARG A 143 6.76 -1.39 -17.54
N ALA A 144 6.68 -2.34 -16.64
CA ALA A 144 7.83 -3.00 -16.03
C ALA A 144 7.76 -4.51 -16.24
N THR A 145 8.91 -5.17 -16.22
CA THR A 145 8.97 -6.63 -16.22
C THR A 145 8.61 -7.15 -14.82
N LEU A 146 8.25 -8.42 -14.76
CA LEU A 146 7.98 -9.08 -13.48
C LEU A 146 9.20 -8.99 -12.55
N ALA A 147 10.41 -9.18 -13.10
CA ALA A 147 11.65 -9.06 -12.35
C ALA A 147 11.88 -7.66 -11.79
N GLU A 148 11.56 -6.62 -12.55
CA GLU A 148 11.68 -5.23 -12.11
C GLU A 148 10.72 -4.93 -10.96
N VAL A 149 9.47 -5.38 -11.05
CA VAL A 149 8.48 -5.19 -9.97
C VAL A 149 8.92 -5.93 -8.72
N THR A 150 9.37 -7.18 -8.88
CA THR A 150 9.86 -7.99 -7.75
C THR A 150 11.03 -7.30 -7.04
N ARG A 151 12.00 -6.81 -7.81
CA ARG A 151 13.17 -6.13 -7.25
C ARG A 151 12.76 -4.85 -6.49
N ALA A 152 11.87 -4.06 -7.08
CA ALA A 152 11.41 -2.83 -6.45
C ALA A 152 10.70 -3.10 -5.12
N LEU A 153 9.77 -4.04 -5.09
CA LEU A 153 9.04 -4.35 -3.86
C LEU A 153 9.92 -5.00 -2.79
N ARG A 154 10.84 -5.85 -3.18
CA ARG A 154 11.79 -6.44 -2.23
C ARG A 154 12.76 -5.41 -1.68
N ALA A 155 13.23 -4.48 -2.50
CA ALA A 155 14.08 -3.38 -2.03
C ALA A 155 13.34 -2.51 -1.03
N PHE A 156 12.06 -2.23 -1.28
CA PHE A 156 11.23 -1.45 -0.35
C PHE A 156 10.98 -2.19 0.96
N ARG A 157 10.70 -3.48 0.90
CA ARG A 157 10.43 -4.31 2.07
C ARG A 157 11.65 -4.41 2.99
N GLY A 158 12.84 -4.42 2.42
CA GLY A 158 14.10 -4.54 3.16
C GLY A 158 14.57 -5.94 3.46
#